data_abc3220950683ad403555aeff462fa74
#
_entry.id   abc3220950683ad403555aeff462fa74
#
_cell.length_a   1.000
_cell.length_b   1.000
_cell.length_c   1.000
_cell.angle_alpha   90.00
_cell.angle_beta   90.00
_cell.angle_gamma   90.00
#
_symmetry.space_group_name_H-M   'P 1'
#
loop_
_entity.id
_entity.type
_entity.pdbx_description
1 polymer ?
#
loop_
_entity_poly.entity_id
_entity_poly.type
_entity_poly.pdbx_seq_one_letter_code
_entity_poly.pdbx_strand_id
1 'polypeptide(L)'
;GVGGVSGRSPPHTNTEHGKGESEMKTDKRKVALVGCGMVGMTYAYAMLNQNVCDELVLIDVDKKRAEGEAMDMNHGLAFSGSNMKIFAGSYDDCGDADIVCICAGVAQKPGETRLDLLQRNAAVFKSIIDPVTESGFNGLFLVATNPVDIMTRITCALSGFNPRRVLGTGTALDTARLRYLLGDYFHVDPRNMHAYVMGEHGDSEFVPWSQAMLATKPVLELCRQSGGRYCSEELDKIAEEVRTAAYKIIEAKRATYYGIGMALTRITRAVFGNESSVLTVSAMLRGEYGQKDVFVGVPCIVNRSGIQRVLELNLSEEEQARFSASCETLRESYAGLKL
;
A
#
# COMPACT_ATOMS: atom_id res chain seq x y z
N GLY A 1 62.82 -36.73 -44.00
CA GLY A 1 63.34 -36.26 -42.75
C GLY A 1 62.24 -35.61 -41.90
N VAL A 2 61.89 -36.24 -40.80
CA VAL A 2 60.91 -35.68 -39.86
C VAL A 2 61.60 -35.60 -38.51
N GLY A 3 61.78 -34.38 -38.05
CA GLY A 3 62.34 -34.10 -36.72
C GLY A 3 61.28 -34.11 -35.64
N GLY A 4 61.50 -34.94 -34.60
CA GLY A 4 60.66 -34.93 -33.41
C GLY A 4 61.13 -33.82 -32.43
N VAL A 5 60.18 -33.14 -31.83
CA VAL A 5 60.38 -32.17 -30.76
C VAL A 5 59.73 -32.69 -29.48
N SER A 6 60.54 -33.01 -28.47
CA SER A 6 60.14 -33.39 -27.12
C SER A 6 59.58 -32.21 -26.36
N GLY A 7 58.33 -32.22 -25.99
CA GLY A 7 57.72 -31.24 -25.06
C GLY A 7 57.95 -31.64 -23.60
N ARG A 8 58.63 -30.78 -22.84
CA ARG A 8 58.71 -30.86 -21.36
C ARG A 8 57.46 -30.26 -20.76
N SER A 9 56.82 -31.00 -19.87
CA SER A 9 55.71 -30.52 -19.01
C SER A 9 56.29 -29.58 -17.94
N PRO A 10 55.62 -28.46 -17.63
CA PRO A 10 55.95 -27.61 -16.48
C PRO A 10 55.40 -28.21 -15.17
N PRO A 11 55.99 -27.80 -14.03
CA PRO A 11 55.66 -28.37 -12.71
C PRO A 11 54.30 -27.86 -12.21
N HIS A 12 53.55 -28.76 -11.57
CA HIS A 12 52.32 -28.45 -10.84
C HIS A 12 52.66 -27.57 -9.61
N THR A 13 52.22 -26.31 -9.65
CA THR A 13 52.12 -25.48 -8.46
C THR A 13 50.75 -25.73 -7.83
N ASN A 14 50.73 -26.32 -6.63
CA ASN A 14 49.59 -26.35 -5.74
C ASN A 14 49.26 -24.89 -5.31
N THR A 15 48.19 -24.33 -5.86
CA THR A 15 47.56 -23.16 -5.31
C THR A 15 46.40 -23.65 -4.43
N GLU A 16 46.56 -23.43 -3.16
CA GLU A 16 45.50 -23.54 -2.15
C GLU A 16 44.26 -22.75 -2.61
N HIS A 17 43.20 -23.44 -2.91
CA HIS A 17 41.88 -22.80 -3.10
C HIS A 17 41.36 -22.37 -1.73
N GLY A 18 41.58 -21.10 -1.39
CA GLY A 18 40.85 -20.43 -0.35
C GLY A 18 39.36 -20.45 -0.73
N LYS A 19 38.56 -21.21 0.03
CA LYS A 19 37.12 -21.18 -0.01
C LYS A 19 36.65 -19.82 0.49
N GLY A 20 36.45 -18.88 -0.42
CA GLY A 20 35.54 -17.77 -0.24
C GLY A 20 34.18 -18.24 -0.79
N GLU A 21 33.39 -18.91 0.01
CA GLU A 21 31.95 -19.01 -0.23
C GLU A 21 31.42 -17.57 -0.09
N SER A 22 31.24 -16.88 -1.23
CA SER A 22 30.39 -15.72 -1.24
C SER A 22 28.99 -16.25 -0.92
N GLU A 23 28.52 -16.03 0.31
CA GLU A 23 27.10 -16.13 0.62
C GLU A 23 26.35 -15.32 -0.43
N MET A 24 25.66 -16.01 -1.33
CA MET A 24 24.67 -15.37 -2.18
C MET A 24 23.70 -14.72 -1.20
N LYS A 25 23.67 -13.40 -1.14
CA LYS A 25 22.57 -12.67 -0.51
C LYS A 25 21.31 -13.20 -1.20
N THR A 26 20.60 -14.09 -0.52
CA THR A 26 19.26 -14.45 -0.91
C THR A 26 18.46 -13.16 -0.86
N ASP A 27 17.96 -12.71 -1.99
CA ASP A 27 17.11 -11.51 -2.15
C ASP A 27 15.72 -11.87 -1.59
N LYS A 28 15.68 -12.18 -0.27
CA LYS A 28 14.46 -12.57 0.44
C LYS A 28 13.54 -11.37 0.53
N ARG A 29 12.31 -11.56 0.09
CA ARG A 29 11.22 -10.60 0.23
C ARG A 29 10.59 -10.78 1.61
N LYS A 30 10.90 -9.89 2.54
CA LYS A 30 10.42 -9.96 3.92
C LYS A 30 9.45 -8.82 4.23
N VAL A 31 8.32 -9.17 4.82
CA VAL A 31 7.32 -8.23 5.33
C VAL A 31 7.16 -8.42 6.83
N ALA A 32 7.24 -7.33 7.59
CA ALA A 32 6.80 -7.28 8.97
C ALA A 32 5.43 -6.60 9.04
N LEU A 33 4.43 -7.34 9.50
CA LEU A 33 3.06 -6.87 9.70
C LEU A 33 2.85 -6.52 11.16
N VAL A 34 2.56 -5.25 11.43
CA VAL A 34 2.23 -4.74 12.76
C VAL A 34 0.73 -4.54 12.88
N GLY A 35 0.10 -5.34 13.72
CA GLY A 35 -1.34 -5.38 13.94
C GLY A 35 -2.00 -6.59 13.26
N CYS A 36 -2.24 -7.64 14.05
CA CYS A 36 -2.90 -8.90 13.64
C CYS A 36 -4.43 -8.82 13.79
N GLY A 37 -5.02 -7.67 13.48
CA GLY A 37 -6.47 -7.49 13.40
C GLY A 37 -7.05 -8.01 12.09
N MET A 38 -8.35 -7.80 11.85
CA MET A 38 -9.04 -8.29 10.63
C MET A 38 -8.36 -7.81 9.35
N VAL A 39 -7.94 -6.56 9.27
CA VAL A 39 -7.24 -6.00 8.09
C VAL A 39 -5.87 -6.66 7.91
N GLY A 40 -5.05 -6.68 8.96
CA GLY A 40 -3.72 -7.27 8.91
C GLY A 40 -3.74 -8.74 8.53
N MET A 41 -4.62 -9.52 9.13
CA MET A 41 -4.71 -10.96 8.82
C MET A 41 -5.31 -11.24 7.44
N THR A 42 -6.22 -10.40 6.95
CA THR A 42 -6.69 -10.52 5.56
C THR A 42 -5.56 -10.22 4.57
N TYR A 43 -4.73 -9.20 4.86
CA TYR A 43 -3.54 -8.92 4.07
C TYR A 43 -2.55 -10.08 4.09
N ALA A 44 -2.23 -10.60 5.28
CA ALA A 44 -1.35 -11.75 5.46
C ALA A 44 -1.83 -12.97 4.65
N TYR A 45 -3.11 -13.29 4.75
CA TYR A 45 -3.73 -14.42 4.05
C TYR A 45 -3.76 -14.21 2.53
N ALA A 46 -4.01 -12.98 2.06
CA ALA A 46 -3.95 -12.66 0.63
C ALA A 46 -2.53 -12.79 0.08
N MET A 47 -1.51 -12.36 0.84
CA MET A 47 -0.11 -12.55 0.45
C MET A 47 0.28 -14.03 0.39
N LEU A 48 -0.15 -14.83 1.35
CA LEU A 48 0.08 -16.27 1.36
C LEU A 48 -0.49 -16.93 0.09
N ASN A 49 -1.78 -16.68 -0.20
CA ASN A 49 -2.44 -17.27 -1.36
C ASN A 49 -1.87 -16.82 -2.70
N GLN A 50 -1.28 -15.62 -2.78
CA GLN A 50 -0.68 -15.07 -3.99
C GLN A 50 0.84 -15.24 -4.04
N ASN A 51 1.45 -15.87 -3.03
CA ASN A 51 2.90 -16.10 -2.91
C ASN A 51 3.72 -14.80 -3.12
N VAL A 52 3.37 -13.74 -2.38
CA VAL A 52 3.91 -12.39 -2.62
C VAL A 52 5.24 -12.16 -1.93
N CYS A 53 5.47 -12.74 -0.76
CA CYS A 53 6.73 -12.62 -0.02
C CYS A 53 7.26 -14.00 0.41
N ASP A 54 8.51 -14.04 0.82
CA ASP A 54 9.19 -15.28 1.25
C ASP A 54 9.15 -15.43 2.76
N GLU A 55 9.11 -14.30 3.51
CA GLU A 55 9.06 -14.27 4.96
C GLU A 55 8.04 -13.22 5.43
N LEU A 56 7.18 -13.63 6.36
CA LEU A 56 6.15 -12.80 6.98
C LEU A 56 6.28 -12.88 8.49
N VAL A 57 6.59 -11.75 9.11
CA VAL A 57 6.62 -11.59 10.57
C VAL A 57 5.30 -10.98 11.03
N LEU A 58 4.64 -11.61 11.98
CA LEU A 58 3.42 -11.11 12.61
C LEU A 58 3.76 -10.49 13.97
N ILE A 59 3.45 -9.20 14.12
CA ILE A 59 3.73 -8.43 15.33
C ILE A 59 2.42 -7.87 15.86
N ASP A 60 2.09 -8.17 17.10
CA ASP A 60 0.93 -7.61 17.78
C ASP A 60 1.26 -7.35 19.26
N VAL A 61 0.59 -6.38 19.86
CA VAL A 61 0.66 -6.14 21.32
C VAL A 61 0.20 -7.37 22.10
N ASP A 62 -0.79 -8.09 21.59
CA ASP A 62 -1.17 -9.41 22.03
C ASP A 62 -0.32 -10.49 21.33
N LYS A 63 0.81 -10.83 21.94
CA LYS A 63 1.75 -11.83 21.41
C LYS A 63 1.09 -13.19 21.20
N LYS A 64 0.18 -13.61 22.09
CA LYS A 64 -0.52 -14.90 21.96
C LYS A 64 -1.41 -14.93 20.72
N ARG A 65 -2.03 -13.80 20.41
CA ARG A 65 -2.78 -13.64 19.17
C ARG A 65 -1.88 -13.81 17.95
N ALA A 66 -0.75 -13.11 17.89
CA ALA A 66 0.19 -13.23 16.77
C ALA A 66 0.72 -14.69 16.63
N GLU A 67 1.01 -15.37 17.73
CA GLU A 67 1.41 -16.80 17.75
C GLU A 67 0.30 -17.70 17.20
N GLY A 68 -0.94 -17.49 17.63
CA GLY A 68 -2.10 -18.25 17.15
C GLY A 68 -2.35 -18.06 15.66
N GLU A 69 -2.31 -16.81 15.18
CA GLU A 69 -2.48 -16.47 13.75
C GLU A 69 -1.36 -17.09 12.90
N ALA A 70 -0.11 -17.03 13.36
CA ALA A 70 1.01 -17.65 12.68
C ALA A 70 0.85 -19.18 12.61
N MET A 71 0.42 -19.80 13.69
CA MET A 71 0.20 -21.25 13.77
C MET A 71 -0.90 -21.69 12.79
N ASP A 72 -2.05 -20.99 12.78
CA ASP A 72 -3.18 -21.31 11.91
C ASP A 72 -2.80 -21.18 10.42
N MET A 73 -2.13 -20.09 10.05
CA MET A 73 -1.65 -19.88 8.69
C MET A 73 -0.63 -20.96 8.26
N ASN A 74 0.30 -21.35 9.15
CA ASN A 74 1.28 -22.39 8.86
C ASN A 74 0.64 -23.77 8.65
N HIS A 75 -0.47 -24.07 9.36
CA HIS A 75 -1.21 -25.32 9.12
C HIS A 75 -1.81 -25.39 7.71
N GLY A 76 -2.12 -24.23 7.11
CA GLY A 76 -2.62 -24.14 5.73
C GLY A 76 -1.54 -24.25 4.63
N LEU A 77 -0.25 -24.08 4.97
CA LEU A 77 0.84 -24.06 3.98
C LEU A 77 0.90 -25.31 3.10
N ALA A 78 0.63 -26.49 3.65
CA ALA A 78 0.65 -27.75 2.90
C ALA A 78 -0.37 -27.79 1.75
N PHE A 79 -1.39 -26.93 1.79
CA PHE A 79 -2.44 -26.81 0.77
C PHE A 79 -2.29 -25.55 -0.11
N SER A 80 -1.28 -24.73 0.16
CA SER A 80 -0.98 -23.52 -0.60
C SER A 80 0.10 -23.78 -1.65
N GLY A 81 0.20 -22.91 -2.65
CA GLY A 81 1.33 -22.89 -3.59
C GLY A 81 2.55 -22.12 -3.07
N SER A 82 2.59 -21.79 -1.78
CA SER A 82 3.62 -20.95 -1.16
C SER A 82 4.52 -21.73 -0.23
N ASN A 83 5.79 -21.33 -0.17
CA ASN A 83 6.77 -21.79 0.82
C ASN A 83 7.10 -20.66 1.82
N MET A 84 6.18 -19.74 2.03
CA MET A 84 6.36 -18.59 2.91
C MET A 84 6.68 -19.03 4.34
N LYS A 85 7.72 -18.47 4.92
CA LYS A 85 8.00 -18.61 6.35
C LYS A 85 7.16 -17.61 7.13
N ILE A 86 6.27 -18.09 8.01
CA ILE A 86 5.37 -17.25 8.79
C ILE A 86 5.64 -17.48 10.27
N PHE A 87 5.86 -16.42 11.04
CA PHE A 87 6.10 -16.53 12.48
C PHE A 87 5.68 -15.26 13.22
N ALA A 88 5.33 -15.42 14.49
CA ALA A 88 5.16 -14.31 15.41
C ALA A 88 6.53 -13.81 15.84
N GLY A 89 6.75 -12.51 15.76
CA GLY A 89 8.03 -11.87 16.05
C GLY A 89 7.92 -10.64 16.93
N SER A 90 9.00 -9.90 16.98
CA SER A 90 9.13 -8.62 17.69
C SER A 90 9.58 -7.51 16.73
N TYR A 91 9.71 -6.29 17.23
CA TYR A 91 10.21 -5.18 16.42
C TYR A 91 11.68 -5.36 15.97
N ASP A 92 12.46 -6.19 16.68
CA ASP A 92 13.83 -6.52 16.25
C ASP A 92 13.85 -7.25 14.91
N ASP A 93 12.82 -8.02 14.61
CA ASP A 93 12.66 -8.72 13.33
C ASP A 93 12.34 -7.79 12.14
N CYS A 94 12.13 -6.50 12.40
CA CYS A 94 11.94 -5.50 11.35
C CYS A 94 13.26 -5.06 10.71
N GLY A 95 14.41 -5.26 11.36
CA GLY A 95 15.71 -4.71 10.94
C GLY A 95 16.12 -5.09 9.52
N ASP A 96 15.80 -6.29 9.07
CA ASP A 96 16.08 -6.80 7.72
C ASP A 96 14.83 -6.91 6.82
N ALA A 97 13.68 -6.34 7.26
CA ALA A 97 12.46 -6.34 6.46
C ALA A 97 12.55 -5.34 5.29
N ASP A 98 11.92 -5.68 4.17
CA ASP A 98 11.77 -4.78 3.02
C ASP A 98 10.59 -3.83 3.22
N ILE A 99 9.52 -4.34 3.85
CA ILE A 99 8.30 -3.58 4.12
C ILE A 99 7.88 -3.81 5.58
N VAL A 100 7.62 -2.71 6.30
CA VAL A 100 6.85 -2.72 7.54
C VAL A 100 5.46 -2.20 7.24
N CYS A 101 4.46 -3.08 7.32
CA CYS A 101 3.06 -2.74 7.11
C CYS A 101 2.37 -2.50 8.46
N ILE A 102 1.79 -1.31 8.65
CA ILE A 102 1.12 -0.94 9.90
C ILE A 102 -0.40 -0.98 9.68
N CYS A 103 -1.03 -1.99 10.27
CA CYS A 103 -2.48 -2.16 10.35
C CYS A 103 -3.01 -1.98 11.80
N ALA A 104 -2.11 -1.69 12.74
CA ALA A 104 -2.45 -1.44 14.14
C ALA A 104 -3.10 -0.08 14.33
N GLY A 105 -4.08 -0.03 15.21
CA GLY A 105 -4.77 1.20 15.57
C GLY A 105 -5.82 0.93 16.64
N VAL A 106 -6.34 1.98 17.25
CA VAL A 106 -7.39 1.87 18.27
C VAL A 106 -8.72 2.36 17.72
N ALA A 107 -9.80 1.68 18.12
CA ALA A 107 -11.16 2.10 17.78
C ALA A 107 -11.58 3.33 18.59
N GLN A 108 -12.48 4.12 18.01
CA GLN A 108 -13.09 5.27 18.67
C GLN A 108 -13.90 4.81 19.90
N LYS A 109 -13.73 5.50 21.00
CA LYS A 109 -14.50 5.26 22.24
C LYS A 109 -15.81 6.07 22.20
N PRO A 110 -16.87 5.61 22.90
CA PRO A 110 -18.07 6.41 23.07
C PRO A 110 -17.76 7.79 23.67
N GLY A 111 -18.25 8.87 23.02
CA GLY A 111 -18.04 10.23 23.46
C GLY A 111 -16.66 10.85 23.15
N GLU A 112 -15.77 10.11 22.51
CA GLU A 112 -14.46 10.58 22.09
C GLU A 112 -14.57 11.45 20.82
N THR A 113 -13.85 12.57 20.80
CA THR A 113 -13.76 13.38 19.57
C THR A 113 -12.84 12.75 18.54
N ARG A 114 -12.97 13.17 17.27
CA ARG A 114 -12.06 12.74 16.19
C ARG A 114 -10.60 13.09 16.49
N LEU A 115 -10.37 14.27 17.12
CA LEU A 115 -9.03 14.72 17.49
C LEU A 115 -8.42 13.85 18.60
N ASP A 116 -9.22 13.49 19.63
CA ASP A 116 -8.76 12.62 20.72
C ASP A 116 -8.37 11.23 20.17
N LEU A 117 -9.18 10.68 19.27
CA LEU A 117 -8.87 9.42 18.60
C LEU A 117 -7.56 9.51 17.80
N LEU A 118 -7.37 10.59 17.05
CA LEU A 118 -6.14 10.85 16.30
C LEU A 118 -4.92 10.95 17.22
N GLN A 119 -5.05 11.68 18.33
CA GLN A 119 -3.96 11.81 19.31
C GLN A 119 -3.58 10.48 19.94
N ARG A 120 -4.56 9.61 20.23
CA ARG A 120 -4.31 8.25 20.73
C ARG A 120 -3.63 7.38 19.68
N ASN A 121 -4.08 7.43 18.44
CA ASN A 121 -3.44 6.70 17.35
C ASN A 121 -2.01 7.20 17.09
N ALA A 122 -1.75 8.50 17.22
CA ALA A 122 -0.40 9.05 17.13
C ALA A 122 0.53 8.47 18.22
N ALA A 123 0.04 8.34 19.46
CA ALA A 123 0.79 7.71 20.54
C ALA A 123 1.05 6.21 20.28
N VAL A 124 0.07 5.48 19.75
CA VAL A 124 0.26 4.09 19.32
C VAL A 124 1.31 4.00 18.22
N PHE A 125 1.24 4.88 17.21
CA PHE A 125 2.23 4.89 16.13
C PHE A 125 3.64 5.20 16.62
N LYS A 126 3.79 6.12 17.56
CA LYS A 126 5.09 6.37 18.20
C LYS A 126 5.65 5.11 18.86
N SER A 127 4.82 4.38 19.62
CA SER A 127 5.24 3.11 20.26
C SER A 127 5.58 1.98 19.27
N ILE A 128 5.19 2.10 18.01
CA ILE A 128 5.53 1.17 16.93
C ILE A 128 6.78 1.66 16.17
N ILE A 129 6.76 2.92 15.76
CA ILE A 129 7.77 3.48 14.86
C ILE A 129 9.13 3.62 15.54
N ASP A 130 9.17 4.04 16.82
CA ASP A 130 10.41 4.16 17.56
C ASP A 130 11.19 2.82 17.58
N PRO A 131 10.65 1.70 18.09
CA PRO A 131 11.37 0.44 18.08
C PRO A 131 11.63 -0.14 16.68
N VAL A 132 10.76 0.11 15.70
CA VAL A 132 11.01 -0.29 14.31
C VAL A 132 12.24 0.44 13.75
N THR A 133 12.38 1.74 14.00
CA THR A 133 13.56 2.51 13.55
C THR A 133 14.82 2.11 14.33
N GLU A 134 14.70 1.85 15.62
CA GLU A 134 15.81 1.37 16.47
C GLU A 134 16.32 -0.01 16.06
N SER A 135 15.49 -0.87 15.44
CA SER A 135 15.90 -2.17 14.90
C SER A 135 16.89 -2.07 13.72
N GLY A 136 17.11 -0.87 13.20
CA GLY A 136 17.91 -0.65 12.00
C GLY A 136 17.12 -0.79 10.69
N PHE A 137 15.78 -0.85 10.77
CA PHE A 137 14.91 -0.92 9.61
C PHE A 137 15.23 0.16 8.58
N ASN A 138 15.40 -0.25 7.33
CA ASN A 138 15.73 0.63 6.21
C ASN A 138 14.91 0.30 4.93
N GLY A 139 13.74 -0.30 5.09
CA GLY A 139 12.79 -0.63 4.03
C GLY A 139 11.76 0.45 3.75
N LEU A 140 10.56 0.06 3.43
CA LEU A 140 9.41 0.93 3.15
C LEU A 140 8.35 0.79 4.24
N PHE A 141 7.79 1.89 4.71
CA PHE A 141 6.56 1.86 5.51
C PHE A 141 5.33 1.82 4.59
N LEU A 142 4.40 0.91 4.89
CA LEU A 142 3.08 0.82 4.26
C LEU A 142 2.02 0.97 5.34
N VAL A 143 1.22 2.02 5.29
CA VAL A 143 0.23 2.37 6.31
C VAL A 143 -1.18 2.10 5.82
N ALA A 144 -1.96 1.37 6.63
CA ALA A 144 -3.38 1.09 6.36
C ALA A 144 -4.33 1.62 7.44
N THR A 145 -3.79 2.10 8.56
CA THR A 145 -4.59 2.57 9.69
C THR A 145 -5.26 3.91 9.36
N ASN A 146 -6.57 3.98 9.59
CA ASN A 146 -7.34 5.20 9.38
C ASN A 146 -7.22 6.21 10.55
N PRO A 147 -7.30 7.50 10.24
CA PRO A 147 -7.36 8.12 8.91
C PRO A 147 -6.01 8.05 8.18
N VAL A 148 -5.98 7.30 7.08
CA VAL A 148 -4.72 6.83 6.49
C VAL A 148 -3.76 7.93 6.06
N ASP A 149 -4.25 9.02 5.49
CA ASP A 149 -3.39 10.13 5.03
C ASP A 149 -2.68 10.80 6.20
N ILE A 150 -3.41 11.02 7.30
CA ILE A 150 -2.87 11.60 8.54
C ILE A 150 -1.88 10.63 9.20
N MET A 151 -2.24 9.35 9.29
CA MET A 151 -1.36 8.33 9.91
C MET A 151 -0.09 8.10 9.08
N THR A 152 -0.16 8.21 7.76
CA THR A 152 1.00 8.18 6.87
C THR A 152 1.92 9.38 7.12
N ARG A 153 1.35 10.58 7.27
CA ARG A 153 2.11 11.78 7.63
C ARG A 153 2.79 11.65 9.00
N ILE A 154 2.07 11.12 9.99
CA ILE A 154 2.62 10.84 11.34
C ILE A 154 3.78 9.85 11.23
N THR A 155 3.62 8.77 10.47
CA THR A 155 4.68 7.78 10.24
C THR A 155 5.93 8.42 9.66
N CYS A 156 5.77 9.27 8.65
CA CYS A 156 6.87 9.99 8.04
C CYS A 156 7.56 10.94 9.04
N ALA A 157 6.79 11.69 9.82
CA ALA A 157 7.33 12.63 10.80
C ALA A 157 8.09 11.93 11.93
N LEU A 158 7.55 10.83 12.47
CA LEU A 158 8.17 10.08 13.58
C LEU A 158 9.39 9.28 13.14
N SER A 159 9.34 8.66 11.96
CA SER A 159 10.45 7.83 11.46
C SER A 159 11.62 8.63 10.89
N GLY A 160 11.39 9.87 10.45
CA GLY A 160 12.38 10.68 9.75
C GLY A 160 12.74 10.12 8.35
N PHE A 161 11.98 9.15 7.84
CA PHE A 161 12.25 8.55 6.53
C PHE A 161 11.97 9.54 5.39
N ASN A 162 12.65 9.32 4.27
CA ASN A 162 12.28 10.02 3.03
C ASN A 162 10.80 9.75 2.71
N PRO A 163 9.95 10.78 2.49
CA PRO A 163 8.53 10.60 2.20
C PRO A 163 8.21 9.66 1.05
N ARG A 164 9.13 9.46 0.10
CA ARG A 164 8.97 8.46 -0.97
C ARG A 164 9.00 7.01 -0.47
N ARG A 165 9.48 6.79 0.74
CA ARG A 165 9.58 5.48 1.39
C ARG A 165 8.50 5.27 2.46
N VAL A 166 7.54 6.17 2.54
CA VAL A 166 6.39 6.08 3.45
C VAL A 166 5.12 6.20 2.60
N LEU A 167 4.43 5.09 2.42
CA LEU A 167 3.23 4.99 1.60
C LEU A 167 2.02 4.71 2.50
N GLY A 168 0.93 5.43 2.29
CA GLY A 168 -0.37 5.01 2.79
C GLY A 168 -1.18 4.32 1.70
N THR A 169 -2.14 3.49 2.07
CA THR A 169 -3.05 2.87 1.08
C THR A 169 -3.84 3.91 0.29
N GLY A 170 -4.03 5.12 0.84
CA GLY A 170 -4.72 6.22 0.20
C GLY A 170 -6.07 5.80 -0.36
N THR A 171 -6.35 6.19 -1.58
CA THR A 171 -7.57 5.87 -2.31
C THR A 171 -7.44 4.65 -3.26
N ALA A 172 -6.47 3.77 -3.01
CA ALA A 172 -6.26 2.58 -3.84
C ALA A 172 -7.47 1.64 -3.84
N LEU A 173 -8.10 1.42 -2.67
CA LEU A 173 -9.30 0.60 -2.57
C LEU A 173 -10.51 1.31 -3.20
N ASP A 174 -10.65 2.61 -3.00
CA ASP A 174 -11.76 3.40 -3.56
C ASP A 174 -11.68 3.41 -5.09
N THR A 175 -10.48 3.52 -5.64
CA THR A 175 -10.22 3.35 -7.07
C THR A 175 -10.60 1.95 -7.58
N ALA A 176 -10.32 0.91 -6.81
CA ALA A 176 -10.73 -0.45 -7.18
C ALA A 176 -12.27 -0.61 -7.15
N ARG A 177 -12.94 -0.03 -6.16
CA ARG A 177 -14.43 0.03 -6.08
C ARG A 177 -15.01 0.77 -7.28
N LEU A 178 -14.46 1.95 -7.59
CA LEU A 178 -14.87 2.74 -8.75
C LEU A 178 -14.77 1.92 -10.03
N ARG A 179 -13.64 1.29 -10.28
CA ARG A 179 -13.43 0.47 -11.48
C ARG A 179 -14.39 -0.71 -11.55
N TYR A 180 -14.67 -1.35 -10.41
CA TYR A 180 -15.64 -2.43 -10.33
C TYR A 180 -17.05 -1.96 -10.75
N LEU A 181 -17.55 -0.86 -10.16
CA LEU A 181 -18.86 -0.31 -10.47
C LEU A 181 -18.95 0.21 -11.91
N LEU A 182 -17.91 0.85 -12.41
CA LEU A 182 -17.85 1.28 -13.82
C LEU A 182 -17.82 0.08 -14.77
N GLY A 183 -17.10 -0.98 -14.40
CA GLY A 183 -17.07 -2.22 -15.17
C GLY A 183 -18.47 -2.84 -15.31
N ASP A 184 -19.22 -2.88 -14.21
CA ASP A 184 -20.61 -3.34 -14.20
C ASP A 184 -21.51 -2.42 -15.04
N TYR A 185 -21.43 -1.11 -14.84
CA TYR A 185 -22.23 -0.13 -15.56
C TYR A 185 -22.00 -0.14 -17.08
N PHE A 186 -20.74 -0.25 -17.54
CA PHE A 186 -20.39 -0.31 -18.96
C PHE A 186 -20.36 -1.73 -19.54
N HIS A 187 -20.62 -2.76 -18.73
CA HIS A 187 -20.54 -4.19 -19.10
C HIS A 187 -19.18 -4.59 -19.67
N VAL A 188 -18.10 -4.19 -18.98
CA VAL A 188 -16.72 -4.52 -19.33
C VAL A 188 -15.95 -5.02 -18.12
N ASP A 189 -14.84 -5.74 -18.35
CA ASP A 189 -13.94 -6.11 -17.27
C ASP A 189 -13.38 -4.83 -16.59
N PRO A 190 -13.46 -4.71 -15.26
CA PRO A 190 -12.95 -3.55 -14.51
C PRO A 190 -11.50 -3.17 -14.82
N ARG A 191 -10.68 -4.11 -15.27
CA ARG A 191 -9.27 -3.87 -15.65
C ARG A 191 -9.12 -3.01 -16.89
N ASN A 192 -10.18 -2.84 -17.69
CA ASN A 192 -10.21 -1.96 -18.85
C ASN A 192 -10.60 -0.50 -18.50
N MET A 193 -10.98 -0.26 -17.24
CA MET A 193 -11.30 1.08 -16.75
C MET A 193 -10.03 1.78 -16.25
N HIS A 194 -9.73 2.93 -16.80
CA HIS A 194 -8.67 3.83 -16.35
C HIS A 194 -9.31 5.04 -15.67
N ALA A 195 -9.76 4.84 -14.45
CA ALA A 195 -10.38 5.85 -13.61
C ALA A 195 -9.77 5.79 -12.21
N TYR A 196 -9.72 6.91 -11.52
CA TYR A 196 -9.08 7.07 -10.23
C TYR A 196 -10.01 7.79 -9.26
N VAL A 197 -9.86 7.48 -7.97
CA VAL A 197 -10.36 8.31 -6.87
C VAL A 197 -9.17 9.08 -6.30
N MET A 198 -9.34 10.36 -6.06
CA MET A 198 -8.29 11.25 -5.55
C MET A 198 -8.78 12.03 -4.33
N GLY A 199 -7.83 12.59 -3.60
CA GLY A 199 -8.12 13.37 -2.40
C GLY A 199 -7.87 12.61 -1.11
N GLU A 200 -8.40 13.11 -0.01
CA GLU A 200 -8.45 12.42 1.28
C GLU A 200 -9.19 11.08 1.13
N HIS A 201 -8.66 10.01 1.70
CA HIS A 201 -9.46 8.79 1.85
C HIS A 201 -10.54 9.05 2.92
N GLY A 202 -11.72 9.48 2.48
CA GLY A 202 -12.83 9.89 3.33
C GLY A 202 -13.87 10.70 2.58
N ASP A 203 -14.61 11.55 3.31
CA ASP A 203 -15.77 12.26 2.76
C ASP A 203 -15.43 13.29 1.67
N SER A 204 -14.19 13.77 1.59
CA SER A 204 -13.74 14.75 0.59
C SER A 204 -13.04 14.12 -0.63
N GLU A 205 -13.06 12.78 -0.76
CA GLU A 205 -12.58 12.13 -1.98
C GLU A 205 -13.47 12.46 -3.19
N PHE A 206 -12.90 12.41 -4.38
CA PHE A 206 -13.64 12.67 -5.61
C PHE A 206 -13.07 11.89 -6.80
N VAL A 207 -13.88 11.77 -7.84
CA VAL A 207 -13.50 11.17 -9.12
C VAL A 207 -13.21 12.27 -10.12
N PRO A 208 -11.99 12.38 -10.69
CA PRO A 208 -11.69 13.29 -11.77
C PRO A 208 -12.26 12.72 -13.08
N TRP A 209 -13.55 12.95 -13.34
CA TRP A 209 -14.27 12.43 -14.50
C TRP A 209 -13.68 12.88 -15.82
N SER A 210 -13.06 14.06 -15.86
CA SER A 210 -12.35 14.60 -17.04
C SER A 210 -11.22 13.66 -17.51
N GLN A 211 -10.69 12.83 -16.59
CA GLN A 211 -9.56 11.93 -16.82
C GLN A 211 -9.97 10.45 -16.85
N ALA A 212 -11.26 10.14 -16.67
CA ALA A 212 -11.75 8.76 -16.66
C ALA A 212 -11.89 8.23 -18.09
N MET A 213 -11.33 7.04 -18.34
CA MET A 213 -11.30 6.40 -19.65
C MET A 213 -11.79 4.96 -19.56
N LEU A 214 -12.56 4.53 -20.55
CA LEU A 214 -12.78 3.12 -20.90
C LEU A 214 -11.85 2.80 -22.06
N ALA A 215 -10.83 2.00 -21.83
CA ALA A 215 -9.72 1.85 -22.77
C ALA A 215 -9.14 3.23 -23.16
N THR A 216 -9.34 3.68 -24.38
CA THR A 216 -8.86 4.98 -24.87
C THR A 216 -9.98 6.00 -25.09
N LYS A 217 -11.22 5.69 -24.71
CA LYS A 217 -12.36 6.61 -24.88
C LYS A 217 -12.69 7.30 -23.56
N PRO A 218 -12.79 8.64 -23.56
CA PRO A 218 -13.23 9.38 -22.39
C PRO A 218 -14.64 8.94 -21.97
N VAL A 219 -14.82 8.65 -20.67
CA VAL A 219 -16.11 8.17 -20.11
C VAL A 219 -17.23 9.19 -20.35
N LEU A 220 -16.94 10.49 -20.17
CA LEU A 220 -17.91 11.56 -20.45
C LEU A 220 -18.33 11.63 -21.93
N GLU A 221 -17.43 11.28 -22.84
CA GLU A 221 -17.77 11.22 -24.27
C GLU A 221 -18.64 10.02 -24.58
N LEU A 222 -18.39 8.86 -23.95
CA LEU A 222 -19.24 7.69 -24.06
C LEU A 222 -20.67 7.99 -23.62
N CYS A 223 -20.84 8.72 -22.50
CA CYS A 223 -22.16 9.15 -22.05
C CYS A 223 -22.86 10.02 -23.10
N ARG A 224 -22.18 11.02 -23.65
CA ARG A 224 -22.74 11.93 -24.68
C ARG A 224 -23.14 11.21 -25.98
N GLN A 225 -22.33 10.23 -26.40
CA GLN A 225 -22.53 9.49 -27.66
C GLN A 225 -23.48 8.29 -27.53
N SER A 226 -23.89 7.93 -26.32
CA SER A 226 -24.64 6.70 -26.06
C SER A 226 -26.12 6.74 -26.49
N GLY A 227 -26.63 7.90 -26.89
CA GLY A 227 -28.08 8.07 -27.17
C GLY A 227 -28.94 7.90 -25.92
N GLY A 228 -28.44 8.21 -24.74
CA GLY A 228 -29.14 8.10 -23.48
C GLY A 228 -28.97 6.75 -22.77
N ARG A 229 -28.16 5.84 -23.32
CA ARG A 229 -27.84 4.56 -22.66
C ARG A 229 -26.97 4.74 -21.42
N TYR A 230 -26.05 5.69 -21.45
CA TYR A 230 -25.18 6.08 -20.36
C TYR A 230 -25.31 7.57 -20.10
N CYS A 231 -25.30 8.01 -18.84
CA CYS A 231 -25.45 9.42 -18.48
C CYS A 231 -24.55 9.84 -17.33
N SER A 232 -24.31 11.14 -17.21
CA SER A 232 -23.45 11.72 -16.16
C SER A 232 -24.05 11.58 -14.78
N GLU A 233 -25.36 11.62 -14.66
CA GLU A 233 -26.08 11.48 -13.38
C GLU A 233 -25.86 10.09 -12.74
N GLU A 234 -25.71 9.04 -13.55
CA GLU A 234 -25.35 7.71 -13.04
C GLU A 234 -23.88 7.64 -12.62
N LEU A 235 -22.98 8.37 -13.29
CA LEU A 235 -21.59 8.48 -12.86
C LEU A 235 -21.47 9.15 -11.48
N ASP A 236 -22.28 10.18 -11.20
CA ASP A 236 -22.34 10.84 -9.91
C ASP A 236 -22.84 9.89 -8.81
N LYS A 237 -23.86 9.08 -9.11
CA LYS A 237 -24.33 8.03 -8.20
C LYS A 237 -23.27 6.98 -7.93
N ILE A 238 -22.51 6.58 -8.94
CA ILE A 238 -21.40 5.63 -8.79
C ILE A 238 -20.32 6.23 -7.88
N ALA A 239 -19.95 7.49 -8.07
CA ALA A 239 -18.98 8.16 -7.18
C ALA A 239 -19.46 8.20 -5.73
N GLU A 240 -20.76 8.51 -5.51
CA GLU A 240 -21.37 8.49 -4.18
C GLU A 240 -21.40 7.07 -3.58
N GLU A 241 -21.64 6.06 -4.38
CA GLU A 241 -21.63 4.67 -3.95
C GLU A 241 -20.23 4.23 -3.52
N VAL A 242 -19.18 4.65 -4.24
CA VAL A 242 -17.79 4.43 -3.86
C VAL A 242 -17.50 5.04 -2.50
N ARG A 243 -17.82 6.33 -2.32
CA ARG A 243 -17.58 7.09 -1.09
C ARG A 243 -18.30 6.50 0.13
N THR A 244 -19.51 5.97 -0.06
CA THR A 244 -20.35 5.41 1.01
C THR A 244 -20.19 3.90 1.19
N ALA A 245 -19.44 3.21 0.33
CA ALA A 245 -19.32 1.75 0.34
C ALA A 245 -18.87 1.19 1.70
N ALA A 246 -17.89 1.83 2.34
CA ALA A 246 -17.38 1.39 3.64
C ALA A 246 -18.47 1.42 4.72
N TYR A 247 -19.31 2.44 4.76
CA TYR A 247 -20.40 2.57 5.72
C TYR A 247 -21.42 1.43 5.56
N LYS A 248 -21.85 1.13 4.30
CA LYS A 248 -22.78 0.04 3.99
C LYS A 248 -22.21 -1.33 4.40
N ILE A 249 -20.91 -1.57 4.12
CA ILE A 249 -20.23 -2.83 4.47
C ILE A 249 -20.15 -2.98 6.00
N ILE A 250 -19.77 -1.91 6.71
CA ILE A 250 -19.63 -1.93 8.18
C ILE A 250 -21.00 -2.13 8.83
N GLU A 251 -22.06 -1.50 8.33
CA GLU A 251 -23.43 -1.73 8.80
C GLU A 251 -23.82 -3.20 8.65
N ALA A 252 -23.53 -3.82 7.51
CA ALA A 252 -23.93 -5.19 7.20
C ALA A 252 -23.11 -6.25 7.96
N LYS A 253 -21.79 -6.06 8.12
CA LYS A 253 -20.90 -7.10 8.66
C LYS A 253 -19.93 -6.61 9.74
N ARG A 254 -20.15 -5.42 10.29
CA ARG A 254 -19.42 -4.79 11.40
C ARG A 254 -18.02 -4.27 11.06
N ALA A 255 -17.38 -4.73 10.00
CA ALA A 255 -16.05 -4.29 9.57
C ALA A 255 -15.86 -4.50 8.07
N THR A 256 -14.95 -3.74 7.47
CA THR A 256 -14.47 -3.97 6.10
C THR A 256 -12.99 -4.36 6.16
N TYR A 257 -12.58 -5.43 5.47
CA TYR A 257 -11.20 -5.93 5.53
C TYR A 257 -10.75 -6.68 4.27
N TYR A 258 -11.62 -7.35 3.51
CA TYR A 258 -11.19 -8.11 2.32
C TYR A 258 -10.61 -7.19 1.23
N GLY A 259 -11.31 -6.12 0.91
CA GLY A 259 -10.88 -5.19 -0.13
C GLY A 259 -9.55 -4.52 0.20
N ILE A 260 -9.40 -4.05 1.44
CA ILE A 260 -8.15 -3.40 1.87
C ILE A 260 -6.98 -4.40 1.96
N GLY A 261 -7.22 -5.64 2.37
CA GLY A 261 -6.20 -6.69 2.34
C GLY A 261 -5.68 -6.93 0.92
N MET A 262 -6.58 -6.96 -0.07
CA MET A 262 -6.21 -7.07 -1.49
C MET A 262 -5.47 -5.82 -2.00
N ALA A 263 -5.87 -4.62 -1.59
CA ALA A 263 -5.19 -3.39 -1.98
C ALA A 263 -3.75 -3.34 -1.43
N LEU A 264 -3.55 -3.69 -0.15
CA LEU A 264 -2.23 -3.84 0.47
C LEU A 264 -1.36 -4.85 -0.29
N THR A 265 -1.92 -6.02 -0.60
CA THR A 265 -1.23 -7.06 -1.37
C THR A 265 -0.84 -6.56 -2.77
N ARG A 266 -1.71 -5.79 -3.42
CA ARG A 266 -1.41 -5.20 -4.74
C ARG A 266 -0.26 -4.19 -4.69
N ILE A 267 -0.23 -3.34 -3.65
CA ILE A 267 0.86 -2.38 -3.43
C ILE A 267 2.18 -3.15 -3.16
N THR A 268 2.15 -4.13 -2.27
CA THR A 268 3.31 -4.98 -1.95
C THR A 268 3.86 -5.69 -3.18
N ARG A 269 3.00 -6.22 -4.04
CA ARG A 269 3.41 -6.82 -5.33
C ARG A 269 4.10 -5.83 -6.25
N ALA A 270 3.60 -4.61 -6.35
CA ALA A 270 4.22 -3.57 -7.16
C ALA A 270 5.64 -3.24 -6.67
N VAL A 271 5.83 -3.22 -5.35
CA VAL A 271 7.15 -3.01 -4.73
C VAL A 271 8.08 -4.18 -5.02
N PHE A 272 7.70 -5.41 -4.67
CA PHE A 272 8.56 -6.58 -4.82
C PHE A 272 8.83 -6.93 -6.29
N GLY A 273 7.84 -6.76 -7.16
CA GLY A 273 7.98 -6.96 -8.60
C GLY A 273 8.74 -5.85 -9.32
N ASN A 274 9.09 -4.76 -8.63
CA ASN A 274 9.67 -3.55 -9.24
C ASN A 274 8.88 -3.07 -10.47
N GLU A 275 7.54 -3.10 -10.37
CA GLU A 275 6.63 -3.00 -11.51
C GLU A 275 6.54 -1.58 -12.12
N SER A 276 6.85 -0.52 -11.36
CA SER A 276 6.53 0.87 -11.73
C SER A 276 5.04 1.07 -12.05
N SER A 277 4.18 0.46 -11.25
CA SER A 277 2.72 0.53 -11.42
C SER A 277 2.15 1.86 -10.98
N VAL A 278 1.10 2.32 -11.68
CA VAL A 278 0.33 3.50 -11.26
C VAL A 278 -0.73 3.06 -10.25
N LEU A 279 -0.60 3.55 -9.01
CA LEU A 279 -1.51 3.27 -7.90
C LEU A 279 -1.86 4.58 -7.18
N THR A 280 -3.11 4.73 -6.74
CA THR A 280 -3.58 5.88 -5.97
C THR A 280 -3.27 5.69 -4.49
N VAL A 281 -2.03 5.94 -4.12
CA VAL A 281 -1.55 5.83 -2.75
C VAL A 281 -1.49 7.20 -2.07
N SER A 282 -1.51 7.20 -0.73
CA SER A 282 -1.25 8.42 0.04
C SER A 282 0.22 8.78 -0.07
N ALA A 283 0.50 9.93 -0.67
CA ALA A 283 1.84 10.42 -0.96
C ALA A 283 2.00 11.88 -0.53
N MET A 284 3.22 12.26 -0.11
CA MET A 284 3.53 13.65 0.20
C MET A 284 3.68 14.46 -1.08
N LEU A 285 2.90 15.54 -1.19
CA LEU A 285 3.02 16.51 -2.28
C LEU A 285 4.11 17.55 -1.97
N ARG A 286 4.86 17.91 -3.01
CA ARG A 286 5.99 18.86 -2.95
C ARG A 286 5.87 20.00 -3.95
N GLY A 287 4.70 20.23 -4.49
CA GLY A 287 4.39 21.21 -5.51
C GLY A 287 3.39 20.70 -6.54
N GLU A 288 3.22 19.38 -6.61
CA GLU A 288 2.26 18.76 -7.52
C GLU A 288 0.85 19.27 -7.24
N TYR A 289 0.07 19.49 -8.29
CA TYR A 289 -1.28 20.11 -8.21
C TYR A 289 -1.31 21.46 -7.48
N GLY A 290 -0.17 22.17 -7.39
CA GLY A 290 -0.03 23.40 -6.63
C GLY A 290 -0.08 23.19 -5.11
N GLN A 291 0.01 21.96 -4.61
CA GLN A 291 -0.08 21.60 -3.19
C GLN A 291 1.28 21.23 -2.61
N LYS A 292 1.49 21.51 -1.32
CA LYS A 292 2.73 21.17 -0.59
C LYS A 292 2.40 20.68 0.82
N ASP A 293 3.33 19.90 1.36
CA ASP A 293 3.34 19.49 2.77
C ASP A 293 2.03 18.80 3.23
N VAL A 294 1.44 17.99 2.36
CA VAL A 294 0.26 17.19 2.64
C VAL A 294 0.44 15.79 2.09
N PHE A 295 0.07 14.76 2.86
CA PHE A 295 -0.11 13.40 2.39
C PHE A 295 -1.56 13.24 1.94
N VAL A 296 -1.77 12.76 0.73
CA VAL A 296 -3.10 12.66 0.11
C VAL A 296 -3.10 11.58 -0.97
N GLY A 297 -4.25 10.97 -1.20
CA GLY A 297 -4.44 9.95 -2.24
C GLY A 297 -4.33 10.55 -3.65
N VAL A 298 -3.30 10.17 -4.37
CA VAL A 298 -3.02 10.60 -5.76
C VAL A 298 -2.41 9.46 -6.58
N PRO A 299 -2.57 9.45 -7.91
CA PRO A 299 -1.86 8.53 -8.77
C PRO A 299 -0.34 8.68 -8.64
N CYS A 300 0.32 7.60 -8.26
CA CYS A 300 1.77 7.54 -8.09
C CYS A 300 2.34 6.37 -8.86
N ILE A 301 3.55 6.53 -9.39
CA ILE A 301 4.35 5.41 -9.88
C ILE A 301 5.03 4.77 -8.67
N VAL A 302 4.68 3.52 -8.39
CA VAL A 302 5.17 2.72 -7.25
C VAL A 302 6.03 1.58 -7.75
N ASN A 303 7.21 1.44 -7.18
CA ASN A 303 8.15 0.36 -7.46
C ASN A 303 8.96 -0.02 -6.21
N ARG A 304 10.05 -0.78 -6.36
CA ARG A 304 10.92 -1.24 -5.25
C ARG A 304 11.45 -0.09 -4.38
N SER A 305 11.61 1.10 -4.93
CA SER A 305 12.08 2.28 -4.18
C SER A 305 10.97 3.02 -3.43
N GLY A 306 9.73 2.53 -3.49
CA GLY A 306 8.54 3.18 -2.97
C GLY A 306 7.89 4.08 -4.03
N ILE A 307 7.54 5.31 -3.68
CA ILE A 307 6.96 6.28 -4.60
C ILE A 307 8.08 6.89 -5.45
N GLN A 308 8.12 6.51 -6.71
CA GLN A 308 9.09 7.07 -7.66
C GLN A 308 8.75 8.54 -7.97
N ARG A 309 7.48 8.80 -8.29
CA ARG A 309 6.93 10.15 -8.50
C ARG A 309 5.40 10.14 -8.45
N VAL A 310 4.82 11.27 -8.16
CA VAL A 310 3.40 11.55 -8.38
C VAL A 310 3.17 11.74 -9.88
N LEU A 311 2.10 11.15 -10.39
CA LEU A 311 1.64 11.35 -11.76
C LEU A 311 0.54 12.41 -11.75
N GLU A 312 0.88 13.64 -12.14
CA GLU A 312 -0.10 14.71 -12.20
C GLU A 312 -1.07 14.49 -13.37
N LEU A 313 -2.37 14.50 -13.06
CA LEU A 313 -3.44 14.47 -14.04
C LEU A 313 -3.83 15.92 -14.39
N ASN A 314 -4.30 16.13 -15.62
CA ASN A 314 -4.80 17.44 -16.06
C ASN A 314 -6.24 17.63 -15.54
N LEU A 315 -6.38 18.06 -14.30
CA LEU A 315 -7.68 18.30 -13.67
C LEU A 315 -8.38 19.52 -14.28
N SER A 316 -9.71 19.48 -14.40
CA SER A 316 -10.50 20.67 -14.69
C SER A 316 -10.42 21.67 -13.52
N GLU A 317 -10.83 22.91 -13.74
CA GLU A 317 -10.84 23.94 -12.69
C GLU A 317 -11.67 23.53 -11.49
N GLU A 318 -12.83 22.89 -11.71
CA GLU A 318 -13.69 22.37 -10.64
C GLU A 318 -13.01 21.22 -9.89
N GLU A 319 -12.40 20.28 -10.62
CA GLU A 319 -11.68 19.14 -10.02
C GLU A 319 -10.46 19.62 -9.21
N GLN A 320 -9.74 20.63 -9.71
CA GLN A 320 -8.63 21.27 -9.00
C GLN A 320 -9.10 21.96 -7.72
N ALA A 321 -10.26 22.61 -7.74
CA ALA A 321 -10.85 23.22 -6.56
C ALA A 321 -11.24 22.18 -5.52
N ARG A 322 -11.87 21.06 -5.93
CA ARG A 322 -12.19 19.92 -5.07
C ARG A 322 -10.94 19.32 -4.45
N PHE A 323 -9.89 19.12 -5.25
CA PHE A 323 -8.62 18.59 -4.76
C PHE A 323 -7.98 19.51 -3.72
N SER A 324 -7.98 20.81 -3.98
CA SER A 324 -7.44 21.81 -3.04
C SER A 324 -8.20 21.83 -1.71
N ALA A 325 -9.53 21.74 -1.75
CA ALA A 325 -10.37 21.65 -0.56
C ALA A 325 -10.09 20.37 0.25
N SER A 326 -9.92 19.23 -0.44
CA SER A 326 -9.57 17.95 0.20
C SER A 326 -8.19 18.03 0.90
N CYS A 327 -7.21 18.65 0.26
CA CYS A 327 -5.89 18.87 0.87
C CYS A 327 -5.97 19.78 2.12
N GLU A 328 -6.84 20.79 2.11
CA GLU A 328 -7.01 21.69 3.25
C GLU A 328 -7.66 20.96 4.44
N THR A 329 -8.67 20.13 4.20
CA THR A 329 -9.26 19.26 5.24
C THR A 329 -8.20 18.40 5.95
N LEU A 330 -7.24 17.86 5.20
CA LEU A 330 -6.14 17.08 5.75
C LEU A 330 -5.16 17.94 6.56
N ARG A 331 -4.85 19.17 6.10
CA ARG A 331 -3.98 20.10 6.85
C ARG A 331 -4.60 20.51 8.18
N GLU A 332 -5.88 20.89 8.16
CA GLU A 332 -6.63 21.27 9.37
C GLU A 332 -6.67 20.11 10.37
N SER A 333 -6.95 18.89 9.90
CA SER A 333 -6.97 17.69 10.74
C SER A 333 -5.62 17.39 11.38
N TYR A 334 -4.52 17.65 10.66
CA TYR A 334 -3.17 17.43 11.18
C TYR A 334 -2.71 18.55 12.13
N ALA A 335 -3.10 19.79 11.87
CA ALA A 335 -2.65 20.96 12.64
C ALA A 335 -3.04 20.90 14.13
N GLY A 336 -4.10 20.16 14.47
CA GLY A 336 -4.55 19.96 15.85
C GLY A 336 -3.73 18.92 16.65
N LEU A 337 -2.82 18.19 16.00
CA LEU A 337 -2.06 17.11 16.65
C LEU A 337 -0.81 17.63 17.37
N LYS A 338 -0.52 17.03 18.52
CA LYS A 338 0.74 17.20 19.27
C LYS A 338 1.56 15.91 19.11
N LEU A 339 2.62 15.97 18.34
CA LEU A 339 3.53 14.85 18.10
C LEU A 339 4.76 14.93 19.02
#